data_00e215a5a806631acef8f94ba155c02d
#
_entry.id   00e215a5a806631acef8f94ba155c02d
#
_cell.length_a   1.000
_cell.length_b   1.000
_cell.length_c   1.000
_cell.angle_alpha   90.00
_cell.angle_beta   90.00
_cell.angle_gamma   90.00
#
_symmetry.space_group_name_H-M   'P 1'
#
loop_
_entity.id
_entity.type
_entity.pdbx_description
1 polymer ?
#
loop_
_entity_poly.entity_id
_entity_poly.type
_entity_poly.pdbx_seq_one_letter_code
_entity_poly.pdbx_strand_id
1 'polypeptide(L)'
;MSHHYSGPDFGFPHGDARLDLTDLYAFPKPGEADKSILIMNVHPSAIVDPPGFTTREPFASDALYELMIDTNGDAIVDVSYRVRFSAYVDGQQIATVRRVEGAHAAETDDSGEVVIEAALVSTGQEARVPTAGRYRFFAGWRSDPFFFDTRGALNDLQFTGDDFFIDKDVCSIVLEIPNSDLGPKRVGLWARTLDGADGSWVQADRGALPAQAVFLVGSERDDYHAGEPANDDRFIAVFAHALEHAGSYAPEDARRVAATLLPDMLFYDPTRPASFPGNGRTLTDDAADAFLTVLTNGKVTGDKVGPHTDLLTEFPYLGPPHNVSLPSPATSPTAVALRKASGG
;
A
#
# COMPACT_ATOMS: atom_id res chain seq x y z
N MET A 1 -0.44 4.24 -12.12
CA MET A 1 0.47 3.32 -11.40
C MET A 1 0.05 3.35 -9.96
N SER A 2 0.02 2.21 -9.27
CA SER A 2 -0.07 2.22 -7.82
C SER A 2 1.21 2.84 -7.23
N HIS A 3 1.39 2.78 -5.93
CA HIS A 3 2.55 3.41 -5.26
C HIS A 3 3.86 2.60 -5.41
N HIS A 4 3.84 1.50 -6.16
CA HIS A 4 4.97 0.61 -6.36
C HIS A 4 6.27 1.35 -6.70
N TYR A 5 7.35 0.93 -6.09
CA TYR A 5 8.68 1.45 -6.34
C TYR A 5 8.83 2.92 -5.99
N SER A 6 8.32 3.24 -4.82
CA SER A 6 8.22 4.62 -4.34
C SER A 6 9.53 5.23 -3.85
N GLY A 7 10.55 4.40 -3.58
CA GLY A 7 11.85 4.85 -3.06
C GLY A 7 12.70 5.64 -4.05
N PRO A 8 13.87 6.13 -3.62
CA PRO A 8 14.76 6.96 -4.41
C PRO A 8 15.15 6.28 -5.74
N ASP A 9 15.30 7.10 -6.79
CA ASP A 9 15.69 6.66 -8.12
C ASP A 9 14.84 5.50 -8.69
N PHE A 10 13.54 5.47 -8.36
CA PHE A 10 12.63 4.37 -8.68
C PHE A 10 13.11 3.03 -8.09
N GLY A 11 13.65 3.07 -6.88
CA GLY A 11 14.04 1.90 -6.09
C GLY A 11 13.02 1.57 -4.99
N PHE A 12 13.35 0.58 -4.18
CA PHE A 12 12.57 0.30 -2.97
C PHE A 12 12.91 1.27 -1.84
N PRO A 13 11.94 1.64 -0.98
CA PRO A 13 12.18 2.46 0.19
C PRO A 13 13.27 1.81 1.07
N HIS A 14 14.30 2.57 1.43
CA HIS A 14 15.50 2.09 2.15
C HIS A 14 16.17 0.84 1.54
N GLY A 15 15.90 0.54 0.26
CA GLY A 15 16.42 -0.63 -0.44
C GLY A 15 15.71 -1.96 -0.09
N ASP A 16 14.61 -1.93 0.66
CA ASP A 16 13.84 -3.10 1.06
C ASP A 16 12.44 -3.10 0.46
N ALA A 17 12.17 -4.08 -0.42
CA ALA A 17 10.86 -4.23 -1.06
C ALA A 17 9.71 -4.46 -0.06
N ARG A 18 10.00 -5.00 1.12
CA ARG A 18 9.00 -5.24 2.17
C ARG A 18 8.46 -3.96 2.79
N LEU A 19 9.15 -2.83 2.59
CA LEU A 19 8.72 -1.49 3.05
C LEU A 19 7.96 -0.72 1.97
N ASP A 20 7.96 -1.20 0.72
CA ASP A 20 7.32 -0.55 -0.42
C ASP A 20 5.80 -0.68 -0.32
N LEU A 21 5.13 0.41 0.04
CA LEU A 21 3.68 0.53 0.11
C LEU A 21 3.14 0.66 -1.32
N THR A 22 2.22 -0.22 -1.70
CA THR A 22 1.68 -0.19 -3.06
C THR A 22 0.29 0.41 -3.13
N ASP A 23 -0.62 -0.02 -2.27
CA ASP A 23 -2.02 0.38 -2.34
C ASP A 23 -2.68 0.42 -0.96
N LEU A 24 -3.63 1.34 -0.82
CA LEU A 24 -4.56 1.43 0.29
C LEU A 24 -6.00 1.32 -0.22
N TYR A 25 -6.81 0.48 0.46
CA TYR A 25 -8.24 0.34 0.17
C TYR A 25 -9.05 0.50 1.46
N ALA A 26 -10.24 1.08 1.33
CA ALA A 26 -11.20 1.21 2.42
C ALA A 26 -12.62 1.14 1.89
N PHE A 27 -13.41 0.18 2.39
CA PHE A 27 -14.80 -0.02 1.97
C PHE A 27 -15.64 -0.65 3.07
N PRO A 28 -16.99 -0.43 3.05
CA PRO A 28 -17.90 -1.08 3.98
C PRO A 28 -17.86 -2.60 3.81
N LYS A 29 -17.87 -3.33 4.92
CA LYS A 29 -17.94 -4.79 4.85
C LYS A 29 -19.23 -5.23 4.13
N PRO A 30 -19.15 -6.08 3.09
CA PRO A 30 -20.33 -6.64 2.46
C PRO A 30 -21.23 -7.37 3.46
N GLY A 31 -22.52 -7.00 3.49
CA GLY A 31 -23.51 -7.64 4.35
C GLY A 31 -23.54 -7.21 5.82
N GLU A 32 -22.57 -6.42 6.30
CA GLU A 32 -22.52 -5.91 7.69
C GLU A 32 -22.19 -4.40 7.67
N ALA A 33 -23.22 -3.56 7.75
CA ALA A 33 -23.08 -2.11 7.58
C ALA A 33 -22.39 -1.37 8.75
N ASP A 34 -22.12 -2.06 9.85
CA ASP A 34 -21.45 -1.52 11.04
C ASP A 34 -19.94 -1.81 11.07
N LYS A 35 -19.41 -2.38 9.99
CA LYS A 35 -17.99 -2.72 9.85
C LYS A 35 -17.38 -2.21 8.57
N SER A 36 -16.10 -1.96 8.62
CA SER A 36 -15.27 -1.56 7.48
C SER A 36 -14.10 -2.50 7.28
N ILE A 37 -13.64 -2.58 6.04
CA ILE A 37 -12.45 -3.29 5.62
C ILE A 37 -11.39 -2.26 5.25
N LEU A 38 -10.22 -2.36 5.87
CA LEU A 38 -9.02 -1.62 5.51
C LEU A 38 -7.98 -2.59 4.98
N ILE A 39 -7.37 -2.26 3.84
CA ILE A 39 -6.33 -3.07 3.21
C ILE A 39 -5.12 -2.19 2.91
N MET A 40 -3.96 -2.63 3.36
CA MET A 40 -2.65 -2.08 3.02
C MET A 40 -1.86 -3.16 2.30
N ASN A 41 -1.44 -2.88 1.08
CA ASN A 41 -0.58 -3.76 0.30
C ASN A 41 0.85 -3.24 0.29
N VAL A 42 1.81 -4.16 0.48
CA VAL A 42 3.25 -3.89 0.48
C VAL A 42 3.99 -5.01 -0.23
N HIS A 43 5.29 -4.91 -0.37
CA HIS A 43 6.19 -5.96 -0.87
C HIS A 43 5.73 -6.52 -2.22
N PRO A 44 5.78 -5.73 -3.29
CA PRO A 44 5.32 -6.16 -4.62
C PRO A 44 6.29 -7.17 -5.26
N SER A 45 5.73 -8.10 -6.03
CA SER A 45 6.49 -9.00 -6.89
C SER A 45 6.74 -8.43 -8.29
N ALA A 46 6.19 -7.27 -8.60
CA ALA A 46 6.01 -6.77 -9.97
C ALA A 46 7.29 -6.32 -10.69
N ILE A 47 8.35 -5.97 -9.97
CA ILE A 47 9.41 -5.11 -10.54
C ILE A 47 10.72 -5.85 -10.85
N VAL A 48 10.81 -7.12 -10.49
CA VAL A 48 11.99 -7.94 -10.81
C VAL A 48 11.78 -8.75 -12.09
N ASP A 49 12.85 -8.99 -12.85
CA ASP A 49 12.84 -9.84 -14.04
C ASP A 49 13.76 -11.04 -13.81
N PRO A 50 13.24 -12.28 -13.71
CA PRO A 50 11.81 -12.63 -13.81
C PRO A 50 11.00 -12.14 -12.61
N PRO A 51 9.68 -11.93 -12.76
CA PRO A 51 8.79 -11.50 -11.69
C PRO A 51 8.87 -12.46 -10.49
N GLY A 52 8.88 -11.91 -9.30
CA GLY A 52 8.94 -12.67 -8.05
C GLY A 52 9.26 -11.77 -6.87
N PHE A 53 9.08 -12.28 -5.66
CA PHE A 53 9.46 -11.54 -4.46
C PHE A 53 10.99 -11.49 -4.29
N THR A 54 11.50 -10.37 -3.77
CA THR A 54 12.93 -10.18 -3.52
C THR A 54 13.44 -11.04 -2.37
N THR A 55 12.56 -11.43 -1.43
CA THR A 55 12.85 -12.29 -0.29
C THR A 55 11.70 -13.25 -0.01
N ARG A 56 11.99 -14.32 0.74
CA ARG A 56 10.98 -15.28 1.22
C ARG A 56 10.16 -14.76 2.39
N GLU A 57 10.67 -13.77 3.09
CA GLU A 57 9.99 -13.16 4.22
C GLU A 57 8.88 -12.24 3.70
N PRO A 58 7.62 -12.48 4.03
CA PRO A 58 6.52 -11.61 3.57
C PRO A 58 6.67 -10.18 4.06
N PHE A 59 7.03 -10.01 5.33
CA PHE A 59 7.15 -8.72 6.00
C PHE A 59 8.48 -8.60 6.74
N ALA A 60 9.01 -7.38 6.84
CA ALA A 60 10.23 -7.12 7.62
C ALA A 60 9.94 -7.20 9.12
N SER A 61 10.78 -7.93 9.86
CA SER A 61 10.62 -8.11 11.31
C SER A 61 11.05 -6.90 12.12
N ASP A 62 11.87 -6.05 11.54
CA ASP A 62 12.36 -4.78 12.07
C ASP A 62 11.59 -3.56 11.52
N ALA A 63 10.45 -3.79 10.88
CA ALA A 63 9.56 -2.75 10.40
C ALA A 63 8.27 -2.62 11.24
N LEU A 64 7.63 -1.46 11.11
CA LEU A 64 6.29 -1.19 11.60
C LEU A 64 5.41 -0.75 10.43
N TYR A 65 4.26 -1.38 10.28
CA TYR A 65 3.27 -1.08 9.25
C TYR A 65 2.07 -0.43 9.92
N GLU A 66 1.68 0.76 9.46
CA GLU A 66 0.64 1.53 10.12
C GLU A 66 -0.49 1.94 9.17
N LEU A 67 -1.72 1.69 9.62
CA LEU A 67 -2.93 2.27 9.04
C LEU A 67 -3.32 3.46 9.92
N MET A 68 -3.33 4.65 9.34
CA MET A 68 -3.49 5.94 9.99
C MET A 68 -4.89 6.50 9.70
N ILE A 69 -5.54 7.07 10.70
CA ILE A 69 -6.92 7.58 10.61
C ILE A 69 -6.98 8.97 11.24
N ASP A 70 -7.35 9.96 10.43
CA ASP A 70 -7.76 11.29 10.86
C ASP A 70 -9.28 11.33 10.97
N THR A 71 -9.80 11.58 12.16
CA THR A 71 -11.24 11.56 12.46
C THR A 71 -11.84 12.97 12.54
N ASN A 72 -11.02 14.02 12.53
CA ASN A 72 -11.42 15.40 12.74
C ASN A 72 -11.20 16.32 11.52
N GLY A 73 -10.38 15.88 10.54
CA GLY A 73 -10.14 16.57 9.26
C GLY A 73 -9.00 17.58 9.31
N ASP A 74 -8.02 17.41 10.22
CA ASP A 74 -6.85 18.27 10.32
C ASP A 74 -5.58 17.67 9.68
N ALA A 75 -5.72 16.49 9.06
CA ALA A 75 -4.63 15.71 8.45
C ALA A 75 -3.55 15.26 9.46
N ILE A 76 -3.91 15.18 10.74
CA ILE A 76 -3.11 14.60 11.81
C ILE A 76 -3.78 13.31 12.26
N VAL A 77 -3.01 12.28 12.54
CA VAL A 77 -3.56 10.99 12.95
C VAL A 77 -4.17 11.05 14.35
N ASP A 78 -5.43 10.59 14.47
CA ASP A 78 -6.13 10.44 15.75
C ASP A 78 -6.16 8.98 16.21
N VAL A 79 -6.16 8.03 15.28
CA VAL A 79 -6.15 6.58 15.55
C VAL A 79 -5.17 5.90 14.60
N SER A 80 -4.33 5.01 15.14
CA SER A 80 -3.41 4.18 14.35
C SER A 80 -3.61 2.70 14.67
N TYR A 81 -3.58 1.86 13.64
CA TYR A 81 -3.40 0.41 13.77
C TYR A 81 -1.99 0.06 13.36
N ARG A 82 -1.20 -0.39 14.33
CA ARG A 82 0.22 -0.73 14.21
C ARG A 82 0.40 -2.23 14.09
N VAL A 83 1.02 -2.68 13.01
CA VAL A 83 1.26 -4.11 12.75
C VAL A 83 2.74 -4.40 12.82
N ARG A 84 3.14 -5.31 13.71
CA ARG A 84 4.48 -5.84 13.84
C ARG A 84 4.51 -7.30 13.45
N PHE A 85 5.61 -7.70 12.85
CA PHE A 85 5.85 -9.10 12.48
C PHE A 85 7.05 -9.65 13.23
N SER A 86 6.98 -10.93 13.59
CA SER A 86 8.12 -11.66 14.16
C SER A 86 9.20 -11.90 13.10
N ALA A 87 10.37 -12.36 13.54
CA ALA A 87 11.33 -12.96 12.62
C ALA A 87 10.67 -14.13 11.84
N TYR A 88 11.08 -14.30 10.59
CA TYR A 88 10.64 -15.41 9.73
C TYR A 88 11.47 -16.65 10.05
N VAL A 89 10.86 -17.62 10.72
CA VAL A 89 11.53 -18.85 11.17
C VAL A 89 10.76 -20.06 10.66
N ASP A 90 11.46 -21.00 10.05
CA ASP A 90 10.91 -22.26 9.53
C ASP A 90 9.68 -22.08 8.60
N GLY A 91 9.71 -21.02 7.78
CA GLY A 91 8.62 -20.73 6.85
C GLY A 91 7.40 -20.09 7.51
N GLN A 92 7.50 -19.63 8.74
CA GLN A 92 6.42 -19.01 9.51
C GLN A 92 6.80 -17.63 10.01
N GLN A 93 5.80 -16.75 10.07
CA GLN A 93 5.86 -15.42 10.65
C GLN A 93 4.57 -15.16 11.41
N ILE A 94 4.64 -14.37 12.46
CA ILE A 94 3.50 -14.06 13.34
C ILE A 94 3.32 -12.56 13.36
N ALA A 95 2.06 -12.10 13.22
CA ALA A 95 1.68 -10.71 13.33
C ALA A 95 1.08 -10.38 14.70
N THR A 96 1.32 -9.17 15.19
CA THR A 96 0.63 -8.54 16.31
C THR A 96 0.11 -7.19 15.84
N VAL A 97 -1.18 -6.92 16.09
CA VAL A 97 -1.79 -5.62 15.78
C VAL A 97 -2.11 -4.89 17.07
N ARG A 98 -1.67 -3.63 17.15
CA ARG A 98 -1.98 -2.72 18.24
C ARG A 98 -2.82 -1.56 17.73
N ARG A 99 -3.71 -1.08 18.58
CA ARG A 99 -4.51 0.13 18.35
C ARG A 99 -4.05 1.23 19.29
N VAL A 100 -3.86 2.42 18.76
CA VAL A 100 -3.45 3.61 19.50
C VAL A 100 -4.41 4.74 19.20
N GLU A 101 -4.71 5.58 20.18
CA GLU A 101 -5.61 6.72 20.06
C GLU A 101 -5.00 8.02 20.60
N GLY A 102 -5.50 9.15 20.10
CA GLY A 102 -5.14 10.48 20.54
C GLY A 102 -3.69 10.83 20.21
N ALA A 103 -3.05 11.67 21.04
CA ALA A 103 -1.71 12.19 20.77
C ALA A 103 -0.64 11.10 20.54
N HIS A 104 -0.80 9.94 21.15
CA HIS A 104 0.13 8.81 20.97
C HIS A 104 0.02 8.14 19.59
N ALA A 105 -1.07 8.37 18.85
CA ALA A 105 -1.23 7.80 17.51
C ALA A 105 -0.17 8.34 16.53
N ALA A 106 0.32 9.56 16.74
CA ALA A 106 1.35 10.19 15.91
C ALA A 106 2.79 9.76 16.27
N GLU A 107 2.99 9.14 17.45
CA GLU A 107 4.32 8.70 17.88
C GLU A 107 4.82 7.52 17.02
N THR A 108 6.14 7.50 16.80
CA THR A 108 6.80 6.43 16.03
C THR A 108 7.35 5.37 17.00
N ASP A 109 6.47 4.56 17.54
CA ASP A 109 6.80 3.44 18.42
C ASP A 109 5.86 2.26 18.19
N ASP A 110 6.11 1.12 18.84
CA ASP A 110 5.26 -0.07 18.74
C ASP A 110 4.33 -0.23 19.96
N SER A 111 4.03 0.85 20.68
CA SER A 111 3.08 0.85 21.80
C SER A 111 1.63 0.73 21.35
N GLY A 112 0.72 0.52 22.29
CA GLY A 112 -0.72 0.50 22.07
C GLY A 112 -1.41 -0.73 22.64
N GLU A 113 -2.75 -0.70 22.64
CA GLU A 113 -3.59 -1.83 23.02
C GLU A 113 -3.48 -2.97 22.00
N VAL A 114 -3.14 -4.17 22.43
CA VAL A 114 -3.10 -5.34 21.54
C VAL A 114 -4.53 -5.76 21.20
N VAL A 115 -4.89 -5.63 19.92
CA VAL A 115 -6.22 -6.01 19.41
C VAL A 115 -6.20 -7.34 18.64
N ILE A 116 -5.05 -7.72 18.07
CA ILE A 116 -4.79 -9.03 17.48
C ILE A 116 -3.43 -9.52 18.00
N GLU A 117 -3.39 -10.73 18.52
CA GLU A 117 -2.16 -11.34 19.05
C GLU A 117 -1.86 -12.65 18.34
N ALA A 118 -0.58 -12.89 18.06
CA ALA A 118 -0.06 -14.15 17.52
C ALA A 118 -0.77 -14.64 16.24
N ALA A 119 -1.17 -13.74 15.34
CA ALA A 119 -1.80 -14.09 14.09
C ALA A 119 -0.77 -14.68 13.12
N LEU A 120 -1.00 -15.91 12.66
CA LEU A 120 -0.12 -16.55 11.68
C LEU A 120 -0.24 -15.87 10.31
N VAL A 121 0.90 -15.52 9.72
CA VAL A 121 0.99 -15.01 8.35
C VAL A 121 0.72 -16.13 7.34
N SER A 122 -0.07 -15.84 6.33
CA SER A 122 -0.40 -16.79 5.25
C SER A 122 0.67 -16.76 4.16
N THR A 123 1.34 -17.89 3.95
CA THR A 123 2.42 -18.05 2.98
C THR A 123 2.04 -18.90 1.76
N GLY A 124 0.76 -19.21 1.60
CA GLY A 124 0.25 -20.05 0.51
C GLY A 124 -1.16 -19.65 0.08
N GLN A 125 -1.79 -20.54 -0.69
CA GLN A 125 -3.11 -20.33 -1.28
C GLN A 125 -4.21 -20.11 -0.23
N GLU A 126 -4.16 -20.86 0.86
CA GLU A 126 -5.16 -20.80 1.92
C GLU A 126 -4.95 -19.58 2.83
N ALA A 127 -6.00 -18.81 3.02
CA ALA A 127 -6.00 -17.66 3.93
C ALA A 127 -6.19 -18.11 5.38
N ARG A 128 -5.28 -17.72 6.26
CA ARG A 128 -5.42 -17.87 7.71
C ARG A 128 -6.01 -16.57 8.26
N VAL A 129 -7.22 -16.67 8.81
CA VAL A 129 -8.04 -15.51 9.21
C VAL A 129 -8.40 -15.61 10.69
N PRO A 130 -7.55 -15.17 11.62
CA PRO A 130 -7.90 -15.09 13.03
C PRO A 130 -8.96 -14.01 13.26
N THR A 131 -9.81 -14.28 14.28
CA THR A 131 -10.79 -13.34 14.80
C THR A 131 -10.49 -13.10 16.28
N ALA A 132 -10.42 -11.83 16.69
CA ALA A 132 -10.24 -11.44 18.07
C ALA A 132 -11.27 -10.37 18.47
N GLY A 133 -12.23 -10.77 19.30
CA GLY A 133 -13.34 -9.90 19.69
C GLY A 133 -14.13 -9.40 18.47
N ARG A 134 -14.05 -8.12 18.20
CA ARG A 134 -14.75 -7.44 17.09
C ARG A 134 -13.91 -7.27 15.82
N TYR A 135 -12.65 -7.71 15.85
CA TYR A 135 -11.70 -7.60 14.73
C TYR A 135 -11.53 -8.93 14.00
N ARG A 136 -11.33 -8.86 12.68
CA ARG A 136 -10.78 -9.95 11.88
C ARG A 136 -9.52 -9.45 11.21
N PHE A 137 -8.56 -10.34 11.02
CA PHE A 137 -7.26 -9.99 10.49
C PHE A 137 -6.78 -11.01 9.46
N PHE A 138 -6.04 -10.52 8.50
CA PHE A 138 -5.28 -11.33 7.57
C PHE A 138 -3.95 -10.61 7.27
N ALA A 139 -2.87 -11.37 7.20
CA ALA A 139 -1.63 -10.92 6.60
C ALA A 139 -1.01 -12.06 5.79
N GLY A 140 -0.46 -11.74 4.62
CA GLY A 140 0.18 -12.73 3.77
C GLY A 140 0.18 -12.38 2.29
N TRP A 141 0.71 -13.28 1.48
CA TRP A 141 0.74 -13.11 0.04
C TRP A 141 -0.64 -13.25 -0.59
N ARG A 142 -0.93 -12.34 -1.54
CA ARG A 142 -2.15 -12.33 -2.35
C ARG A 142 -1.85 -11.85 -3.76
N SER A 143 -2.73 -12.21 -4.69
CA SER A 143 -2.79 -11.58 -6.00
C SER A 143 -2.88 -10.07 -5.83
N ASP A 144 -2.06 -9.32 -6.58
CA ASP A 144 -2.12 -7.88 -6.59
C ASP A 144 -3.46 -7.45 -7.22
N PRO A 145 -4.34 -6.73 -6.49
CA PRO A 145 -5.63 -6.33 -7.03
C PRO A 145 -5.55 -5.13 -7.96
N PHE A 146 -4.40 -4.47 -8.06
CA PHE A 146 -4.20 -3.34 -8.96
C PHE A 146 -4.16 -3.83 -10.42
N PHE A 147 -4.68 -3.05 -11.33
CA PHE A 147 -4.72 -3.35 -12.76
C PHE A 147 -4.37 -2.10 -13.57
N PHE A 148 -3.51 -2.23 -14.57
CA PHE A 148 -3.03 -1.11 -15.38
C PHE A 148 -2.19 -1.57 -16.57
N ASP A 149 -2.39 -0.95 -17.74
CA ASP A 149 -1.50 -1.11 -18.91
C ASP A 149 -0.24 -0.23 -18.77
N THR A 150 0.70 -0.69 -17.94
CA THR A 150 1.98 0.00 -17.70
C THR A 150 2.77 0.20 -18.99
N ARG A 151 2.74 -0.78 -19.92
CA ARG A 151 3.47 -0.68 -21.19
C ARG A 151 2.88 0.41 -22.08
N GLY A 152 1.56 0.51 -22.14
CA GLY A 152 0.87 1.58 -22.87
C GLY A 152 1.19 2.95 -22.28
N ALA A 153 1.27 3.05 -20.95
CA ALA A 153 1.66 4.29 -20.28
C ALA A 153 3.08 4.73 -20.62
N LEU A 154 4.04 3.80 -20.65
CA LEU A 154 5.44 4.08 -21.04
C LEU A 154 5.62 4.31 -22.54
N ASN A 155 4.63 3.95 -23.36
CA ASN A 155 4.60 4.16 -24.80
C ASN A 155 3.68 5.34 -25.17
N ASP A 156 3.94 6.50 -24.65
CA ASP A 156 3.19 7.75 -24.93
C ASP A 156 1.67 7.60 -24.79
N LEU A 157 1.22 6.88 -23.74
CA LEU A 157 -0.18 6.59 -23.45
C LEU A 157 -0.90 5.82 -24.55
N GLN A 158 -0.17 5.01 -25.32
CA GLN A 158 -0.75 4.13 -26.36
C GLN A 158 -1.25 2.81 -25.77
N PHE A 159 -2.38 2.89 -25.07
CA PHE A 159 -2.96 1.77 -24.36
C PHE A 159 -3.52 0.66 -25.27
N THR A 160 -3.16 -0.58 -24.96
CA THR A 160 -3.62 -1.79 -25.65
C THR A 160 -4.58 -2.62 -24.82
N GLY A 161 -4.64 -2.38 -23.50
CA GLY A 161 -5.37 -3.18 -22.53
C GLY A 161 -4.55 -4.40 -22.06
N ASP A 162 -3.22 -4.35 -22.16
CA ASP A 162 -2.32 -5.39 -21.66
C ASP A 162 -2.03 -5.13 -20.17
N ASP A 163 -2.77 -5.83 -19.31
CA ASP A 163 -2.65 -5.66 -17.87
C ASP A 163 -1.31 -6.18 -17.36
N PHE A 164 -0.49 -5.26 -16.85
CA PHE A 164 0.82 -5.60 -16.29
C PHE A 164 0.72 -6.38 -14.98
N PHE A 165 -0.36 -6.23 -14.23
CA PHE A 165 -0.50 -6.77 -12.88
C PHE A 165 -1.25 -8.10 -12.80
N ILE A 166 -1.77 -8.59 -13.92
CA ILE A 166 -2.65 -9.79 -13.99
C ILE A 166 -2.06 -11.05 -13.33
N ASP A 167 -0.74 -11.17 -13.26
CA ASP A 167 0.00 -12.30 -12.72
C ASP A 167 0.96 -11.90 -11.59
N LYS A 168 0.77 -10.72 -11.00
CA LYS A 168 1.61 -10.19 -9.93
C LYS A 168 1.00 -10.44 -8.57
N ASP A 169 1.87 -10.45 -7.57
CA ASP A 169 1.51 -10.69 -6.17
C ASP A 169 2.04 -9.56 -5.29
N VAL A 170 1.38 -9.37 -4.14
CA VAL A 170 1.77 -8.45 -3.06
C VAL A 170 1.63 -9.15 -1.71
N CYS A 171 2.25 -8.60 -0.68
CA CYS A 171 1.91 -8.92 0.70
C CYS A 171 0.83 -7.97 1.18
N SER A 172 -0.29 -8.52 1.60
CA SER A 172 -1.45 -7.74 2.06
C SER A 172 -1.63 -7.84 3.56
N ILE A 173 -1.98 -6.71 4.17
CA ILE A 173 -2.48 -6.59 5.54
C ILE A 173 -3.94 -6.18 5.43
N VAL A 174 -4.86 -7.04 5.89
CA VAL A 174 -6.31 -6.79 5.83
C VAL A 174 -6.87 -6.78 7.24
N LEU A 175 -7.54 -5.69 7.60
CA LEU A 175 -8.15 -5.51 8.90
C LEU A 175 -9.65 -5.20 8.74
N GLU A 176 -10.51 -6.04 9.35
CA GLU A 176 -11.93 -5.75 9.54
C GLU A 176 -12.10 -5.09 10.91
N ILE A 177 -12.66 -3.89 10.91
CA ILE A 177 -12.88 -3.07 12.11
C ILE A 177 -14.34 -2.66 12.24
N PRO A 178 -14.84 -2.42 13.47
CA PRO A 178 -16.15 -1.79 13.64
C PRO A 178 -16.08 -0.30 13.25
N ASN A 179 -17.15 0.20 12.63
CA ASN A 179 -17.25 1.61 12.24
C ASN A 179 -17.18 2.58 13.43
N SER A 180 -17.48 2.10 14.64
CA SER A 180 -17.29 2.90 15.87
C SER A 180 -15.84 3.34 16.10
N ASP A 181 -14.87 2.62 15.54
CA ASP A 181 -13.44 2.96 15.64
C ASP A 181 -13.03 4.06 14.66
N LEU A 182 -13.80 4.26 13.59
CA LEU A 182 -13.63 5.34 12.63
C LEU A 182 -14.33 6.63 13.06
N GLY A 183 -15.25 6.54 14.04
CA GLY A 183 -16.09 7.68 14.42
C GLY A 183 -17.31 7.87 13.50
N PRO A 184 -18.15 8.91 13.77
CA PRO A 184 -19.46 9.07 13.13
C PRO A 184 -19.43 9.85 11.81
N LYS A 185 -18.27 10.20 11.30
CA LYS A 185 -18.10 11.09 10.14
C LYS A 185 -17.17 10.50 9.10
N ARG A 186 -17.05 11.21 7.99
CA ARG A 186 -15.98 10.97 7.01
C ARG A 186 -14.62 11.14 7.66
N VAL A 187 -13.74 10.19 7.43
CA VAL A 187 -12.37 10.15 7.94
C VAL A 187 -11.37 10.31 6.79
N GLY A 188 -10.15 10.72 7.12
CA GLY A 188 -9.00 10.65 6.23
C GLY A 188 -8.15 9.43 6.59
N LEU A 189 -7.73 8.67 5.59
CA LEU A 189 -6.94 7.45 5.77
C LEU A 189 -5.65 7.53 4.97
N TRP A 190 -4.56 7.10 5.56
CA TRP A 190 -3.31 6.81 4.85
C TRP A 190 -2.58 5.65 5.52
N ALA A 191 -1.56 5.15 4.86
CA ALA A 191 -0.71 4.12 5.41
C ALA A 191 0.75 4.56 5.36
N ARG A 192 1.59 4.02 6.25
CA ARG A 192 3.03 4.20 6.21
C ARG A 192 3.78 2.95 6.65
N THR A 193 5.04 2.87 6.26
CA THR A 193 5.98 1.89 6.74
C THR A 193 7.13 2.60 7.45
N LEU A 194 7.54 2.07 8.59
CA LEU A 194 8.69 2.55 9.35
C LEU A 194 9.75 1.48 9.39
N ASP A 195 10.99 1.87 9.13
CA ASP A 195 12.18 1.05 9.27
C ASP A 195 12.77 1.24 10.68
N GLY A 196 13.00 0.15 11.38
CA GLY A 196 13.59 0.14 12.73
C GLY A 196 14.95 -0.57 12.79
N ALA A 197 15.56 -0.90 11.65
CA ALA A 197 16.79 -1.69 11.58
C ALA A 197 17.95 -1.07 12.37
N ASP A 198 18.04 0.25 12.43
CA ASP A 198 19.09 0.96 13.17
C ASP A 198 18.72 1.29 14.64
N GLY A 199 17.62 0.70 15.13
CA GLY A 199 17.18 0.85 16.53
C GLY A 199 16.38 2.13 16.82
N SER A 200 16.07 2.93 15.80
CA SER A 200 15.09 4.03 15.84
C SER A 200 14.14 3.90 14.66
N TRP A 201 12.87 4.20 14.89
CA TRP A 201 11.86 4.16 13.82
C TRP A 201 12.02 5.35 12.89
N VAL A 202 12.27 5.08 11.61
CA VAL A 202 12.35 6.08 10.54
C VAL A 202 11.29 5.75 9.49
N GLN A 203 10.50 6.73 9.08
CA GLN A 203 9.50 6.54 8.03
C GLN A 203 10.21 6.25 6.70
N ALA A 204 9.90 5.11 6.12
CA ALA A 204 10.48 4.65 4.86
C ALA A 204 9.57 4.97 3.67
N ASP A 205 8.25 4.86 3.88
CA ASP A 205 7.26 5.10 2.85
C ASP A 205 5.92 5.51 3.43
N ARG A 206 5.11 6.21 2.65
CA ARG A 206 3.71 6.51 2.95
C ARG A 206 2.89 6.70 1.68
N GLY A 207 1.58 6.52 1.79
CA GLY A 207 0.66 6.84 0.72
C GLY A 207 -0.78 6.49 1.06
N ALA A 208 -1.68 7.04 0.25
CA ALA A 208 -3.10 6.74 0.32
C ALA A 208 -3.74 6.67 -1.07
N LEU A 209 -3.50 7.69 -1.90
CA LEU A 209 -4.04 7.77 -3.25
C LEU A 209 -3.09 7.12 -4.25
N PRO A 210 -3.59 6.33 -5.21
CA PRO A 210 -2.76 5.73 -6.24
C PRO A 210 -2.05 6.79 -7.09
N ALA A 211 -0.83 6.47 -7.53
CA ALA A 211 -0.05 7.23 -8.51
C ALA A 211 0.44 8.63 -8.07
N GLN A 212 0.33 9.00 -6.79
CA GLN A 212 0.81 10.31 -6.34
C GLN A 212 2.31 10.50 -6.58
N ALA A 213 3.12 9.46 -6.41
CA ALA A 213 4.57 9.53 -6.59
C ALA A 213 5.01 9.90 -8.01
N VAL A 214 4.14 9.77 -9.04
CA VAL A 214 4.51 10.13 -10.42
C VAL A 214 4.64 11.65 -10.64
N PHE A 215 4.09 12.47 -9.75
CA PHE A 215 4.25 13.92 -9.79
C PHE A 215 5.60 14.39 -9.26
N LEU A 216 6.37 13.52 -8.61
CA LEU A 216 7.54 13.85 -7.82
C LEU A 216 8.81 13.26 -8.44
N VAL A 217 9.92 13.98 -8.34
CA VAL A 217 11.23 13.55 -8.85
C VAL A 217 12.34 13.84 -7.83
N GLY A 218 13.35 12.96 -7.80
CA GLY A 218 14.53 13.14 -6.95
C GLY A 218 14.20 13.34 -5.48
N SER A 219 14.82 14.31 -4.83
CA SER A 219 14.65 14.58 -3.40
C SER A 219 13.25 15.02 -2.97
N GLU A 220 12.43 15.53 -3.90
CA GLU A 220 11.02 15.86 -3.59
C GLU A 220 10.21 14.59 -3.27
N ARG A 221 10.54 13.48 -3.91
CA ARG A 221 9.94 12.19 -3.63
C ARG A 221 10.32 11.69 -2.24
N ASP A 222 11.59 11.76 -1.88
CA ASP A 222 12.07 11.34 -0.55
C ASP A 222 11.41 12.19 0.54
N ASP A 223 11.38 13.52 0.34
CA ASP A 223 10.71 14.45 1.26
C ASP A 223 9.21 14.19 1.40
N TYR A 224 8.56 13.71 0.34
CA TYR A 224 7.15 13.36 0.34
C TYR A 224 6.92 12.08 1.14
N HIS A 225 7.67 11.02 0.88
CA HIS A 225 7.52 9.75 1.58
C HIS A 225 7.93 9.81 3.06
N ALA A 226 8.89 10.66 3.40
CA ALA A 226 9.29 10.92 4.78
C ALA A 226 8.37 11.92 5.52
N GLY A 227 7.46 12.58 4.81
CA GLY A 227 6.59 13.63 5.36
C GLY A 227 5.26 13.11 5.90
N GLU A 228 4.45 14.04 6.43
CA GLU A 228 3.10 13.78 6.90
C GLU A 228 2.06 14.52 6.03
N PRO A 229 0.83 14.00 5.85
CA PRO A 229 -0.20 14.62 5.02
C PRO A 229 -0.49 16.09 5.35
N ALA A 230 -0.43 16.47 6.63
CA ALA A 230 -0.62 17.84 7.09
C ALA A 230 0.35 18.86 6.45
N ASN A 231 1.46 18.40 5.88
CA ASN A 231 2.49 19.22 5.26
C ASN A 231 2.49 19.17 3.72
N ASP A 232 1.51 18.52 3.10
CA ASP A 232 1.51 18.27 1.65
C ASP A 232 1.24 19.51 0.79
N ASP A 233 0.70 20.57 1.34
CA ASP A 233 0.51 21.85 0.64
C ASP A 233 1.78 22.35 -0.05
N ARG A 234 2.96 22.03 0.48
CA ARG A 234 4.27 22.38 -0.12
C ARG A 234 4.49 21.77 -1.50
N PHE A 235 3.79 20.67 -1.83
CA PHE A 235 3.91 19.98 -3.12
C PHE A 235 2.91 20.46 -4.18
N ILE A 236 1.95 21.35 -3.84
CA ILE A 236 0.95 21.86 -4.80
C ILE A 236 1.61 22.44 -6.05
N ALA A 237 2.75 23.13 -5.91
CA ALA A 237 3.43 23.73 -7.06
C ALA A 237 4.03 22.68 -8.00
N VAL A 238 4.58 21.59 -7.45
CA VAL A 238 5.17 20.49 -8.21
C VAL A 238 4.08 19.72 -8.96
N PHE A 239 2.99 19.38 -8.28
CA PHE A 239 1.84 18.73 -8.89
C PHE A 239 1.21 19.60 -10.00
N ALA A 240 1.05 20.91 -9.76
CA ALA A 240 0.53 21.83 -10.77
C ALA A 240 1.43 21.87 -12.01
N HIS A 241 2.75 21.91 -11.82
CA HIS A 241 3.71 21.89 -12.93
C HIS A 241 3.57 20.61 -13.79
N ALA A 242 3.44 19.45 -13.15
CA ALA A 242 3.23 18.19 -13.88
C ALA A 242 1.90 18.19 -14.66
N LEU A 243 0.83 18.72 -14.07
CA LEU A 243 -0.49 18.86 -14.72
C LEU A 243 -0.46 19.83 -15.92
N GLU A 244 0.27 20.94 -15.81
CA GLU A 244 0.50 21.86 -16.94
C GLU A 244 1.17 21.15 -18.11
N HIS A 245 2.20 20.34 -17.83
CA HIS A 245 2.93 19.60 -18.86
C HIS A 245 2.13 18.45 -19.48
N ALA A 246 1.60 17.56 -18.67
CA ALA A 246 0.91 16.36 -19.15
C ALA A 246 -0.49 16.66 -19.69
N GLY A 247 -1.25 17.48 -18.95
CA GLY A 247 -2.66 17.79 -19.25
C GLY A 247 -2.86 19.04 -20.11
N SER A 248 -1.84 19.92 -20.24
CA SER A 248 -1.95 21.26 -20.83
C SER A 248 -2.99 22.11 -20.07
N TYR A 249 -3.04 21.99 -18.77
CA TYR A 249 -3.86 22.85 -17.92
C TYR A 249 -3.37 24.29 -17.97
N ALA A 250 -4.27 25.27 -17.89
CA ALA A 250 -3.89 26.63 -17.57
C ALA A 250 -3.31 26.68 -16.14
N PRO A 251 -2.33 27.56 -15.84
CA PRO A 251 -1.65 27.54 -14.53
C PRO A 251 -2.55 27.65 -13.31
N GLU A 252 -3.62 28.47 -13.38
CA GLU A 252 -4.58 28.58 -12.28
C GLU A 252 -5.40 27.32 -12.09
N ASP A 253 -5.81 26.66 -13.20
CA ASP A 253 -6.54 25.40 -13.16
C ASP A 253 -5.66 24.27 -12.66
N ALA A 254 -4.40 24.22 -13.10
CA ALA A 254 -3.41 23.24 -12.62
C ALA A 254 -3.24 23.31 -11.09
N ARG A 255 -3.06 24.52 -10.54
CA ARG A 255 -2.97 24.71 -9.08
C ARG A 255 -4.24 24.28 -8.35
N ARG A 256 -5.43 24.63 -8.90
CA ARG A 256 -6.70 24.25 -8.31
C ARG A 256 -6.89 22.73 -8.29
N VAL A 257 -6.54 22.05 -9.39
CA VAL A 257 -6.59 20.58 -9.48
C VAL A 257 -5.56 19.96 -8.53
N ALA A 258 -4.31 20.43 -8.54
CA ALA A 258 -3.27 19.96 -7.62
C ALA A 258 -3.70 20.02 -6.15
N ALA A 259 -4.35 21.12 -5.74
CA ALA A 259 -4.88 21.27 -4.39
C ALA A 259 -6.03 20.31 -4.06
N THR A 260 -6.63 19.62 -5.03
CA THR A 260 -7.63 18.57 -4.78
C THR A 260 -7.02 17.17 -4.62
N LEU A 261 -5.77 17.01 -5.03
CA LEU A 261 -5.01 15.76 -4.92
C LEU A 261 -4.24 15.66 -3.60
N LEU A 262 -4.16 16.77 -2.86
CA LEU A 262 -3.43 16.89 -1.60
C LEU A 262 -4.38 17.42 -0.50
N PRO A 263 -4.19 17.04 0.77
CA PRO A 263 -3.20 16.05 1.24
C PRO A 263 -3.44 14.65 0.69
N ASP A 264 -2.37 13.82 0.63
CA ASP A 264 -2.46 12.43 0.21
C ASP A 264 -3.18 11.59 1.26
N MET A 265 -4.49 11.60 1.17
CA MET A 265 -5.40 10.90 2.08
C MET A 265 -6.57 10.30 1.30
N LEU A 266 -6.89 9.04 1.58
CA LEU A 266 -8.10 8.40 1.09
C LEU A 266 -9.26 8.77 2.01
N PHE A 267 -10.14 9.64 1.54
CA PHE A 267 -11.31 10.03 2.33
C PHE A 267 -12.41 8.97 2.28
N TYR A 268 -12.90 8.58 3.45
CA TYR A 268 -13.86 7.50 3.59
C TYR A 268 -14.97 7.81 4.61
N ASP A 269 -16.20 7.63 4.19
CA ASP A 269 -17.41 7.68 5.03
C ASP A 269 -18.00 6.27 5.08
N PRO A 270 -17.92 5.55 6.21
CA PRO A 270 -18.36 4.17 6.33
C PRO A 270 -19.89 3.99 6.20
N THR A 271 -20.66 5.08 6.22
CA THR A 271 -22.12 5.04 6.08
C THR A 271 -22.58 5.06 4.61
N ARG A 272 -21.66 5.22 3.68
CA ARG A 272 -21.92 5.32 2.24
C ARG A 272 -21.20 4.21 1.47
N PRO A 273 -21.74 3.77 0.33
CA PRO A 273 -21.00 2.88 -0.57
C PRO A 273 -19.62 3.47 -0.93
N ALA A 274 -18.60 2.63 -0.95
CA ALA A 274 -17.29 3.04 -1.43
C ALA A 274 -17.30 3.14 -2.96
N SER A 275 -16.61 4.16 -3.49
CA SER A 275 -16.37 4.38 -4.90
C SER A 275 -15.27 5.44 -5.06
N PHE A 276 -14.13 5.06 -5.58
CA PHE A 276 -13.00 5.96 -5.84
C PHE A 276 -13.31 6.89 -7.03
N PRO A 277 -12.92 8.16 -7.00
CA PRO A 277 -12.20 8.87 -5.93
C PRO A 277 -13.13 9.52 -4.87
N GLY A 278 -14.42 9.31 -4.94
CA GLY A 278 -15.42 10.05 -4.14
C GLY A 278 -15.52 9.62 -2.69
N ASN A 279 -15.39 8.34 -2.39
CA ASN A 279 -15.57 7.78 -1.05
C ASN A 279 -14.87 6.43 -0.90
N GLY A 280 -13.74 6.38 -0.22
CA GLY A 280 -12.99 5.15 -0.07
C GLY A 280 -12.50 4.58 -1.41
N ARG A 281 -12.13 3.31 -1.39
CA ARG A 281 -11.68 2.57 -2.58
C ARG A 281 -11.97 1.09 -2.41
N THR A 282 -12.67 0.50 -3.36
CA THR A 282 -12.86 -0.96 -3.47
C THR A 282 -11.75 -1.59 -4.32
N LEU A 283 -11.63 -2.92 -4.27
CA LEU A 283 -10.67 -3.66 -5.09
C LEU A 283 -10.99 -3.65 -6.59
N THR A 284 -12.19 -3.20 -6.97
CA THR A 284 -12.65 -3.14 -8.35
C THR A 284 -12.73 -1.71 -8.89
N ASP A 285 -12.40 -0.71 -8.07
CA ASP A 285 -12.38 0.68 -8.53
C ASP A 285 -11.20 0.93 -9.47
N ASP A 286 -11.49 1.50 -10.62
CA ASP A 286 -10.49 1.88 -11.61
C ASP A 286 -9.82 3.19 -11.24
N ALA A 287 -8.81 3.07 -10.39
CA ALA A 287 -8.06 4.22 -9.92
C ALA A 287 -7.07 4.75 -10.99
N ALA A 288 -6.63 3.87 -11.89
CA ALA A 288 -5.76 4.25 -13.01
C ALA A 288 -6.48 5.16 -14.01
N ASP A 289 -7.71 4.81 -14.38
CA ASP A 289 -8.54 5.62 -15.28
C ASP A 289 -8.89 6.98 -14.67
N ALA A 290 -9.22 7.00 -13.37
CA ALA A 290 -9.45 8.24 -12.65
C ALA A 290 -8.20 9.13 -12.64
N PHE A 291 -7.02 8.57 -12.38
CA PHE A 291 -5.75 9.28 -12.41
C PHE A 291 -5.40 9.80 -13.81
N LEU A 292 -5.50 8.96 -14.85
CA LEU A 292 -5.24 9.36 -16.24
C LEU A 292 -6.14 10.52 -16.67
N THR A 293 -7.42 10.46 -16.30
CA THR A 293 -8.39 11.53 -16.58
C THR A 293 -7.94 12.85 -16.00
N VAL A 294 -7.48 12.86 -14.74
CA VAL A 294 -6.96 14.07 -14.08
C VAL A 294 -5.63 14.50 -14.70
N LEU A 295 -4.66 13.61 -14.80
CA LEU A 295 -3.33 13.91 -15.32
C LEU A 295 -3.38 14.54 -16.73
N THR A 296 -4.24 14.02 -17.60
CA THR A 296 -4.31 14.43 -19.02
C THR A 296 -5.37 15.48 -19.32
N ASN A 297 -6.04 16.03 -18.31
CA ASN A 297 -7.15 16.98 -18.49
C ASN A 297 -8.28 16.41 -19.36
N GLY A 298 -8.63 15.13 -19.13
CA GLY A 298 -9.68 14.42 -19.83
C GLY A 298 -9.35 13.99 -21.27
N LYS A 299 -8.09 14.16 -21.74
CA LYS A 299 -7.69 13.71 -23.08
C LYS A 299 -7.59 12.18 -23.16
N VAL A 300 -7.20 11.54 -22.07
CA VAL A 300 -7.15 10.09 -21.91
C VAL A 300 -7.96 9.76 -20.65
N THR A 301 -8.96 8.91 -20.81
CA THR A 301 -9.92 8.58 -19.75
C THR A 301 -9.91 7.11 -19.38
N GLY A 302 -8.98 6.33 -19.94
CA GLY A 302 -8.84 4.94 -19.61
C GLY A 302 -7.75 4.23 -20.39
N ASP A 303 -7.27 3.13 -19.82
CA ASP A 303 -6.20 2.28 -20.37
C ASP A 303 -6.70 0.96 -20.99
N LYS A 304 -8.01 0.73 -20.96
CA LYS A 304 -8.69 -0.47 -21.48
C LYS A 304 -8.47 -1.74 -20.63
N VAL A 305 -7.94 -1.61 -19.42
CA VAL A 305 -7.85 -2.70 -18.46
C VAL A 305 -9.03 -2.61 -17.49
N GLY A 306 -9.44 -3.71 -16.92
CA GLY A 306 -10.50 -3.77 -15.92
C GLY A 306 -10.11 -4.65 -14.74
N PRO A 307 -10.96 -4.72 -13.71
CA PRO A 307 -10.63 -5.40 -12.47
C PRO A 307 -10.39 -6.89 -12.66
N HIS A 308 -9.51 -7.46 -11.86
CA HIS A 308 -9.19 -8.87 -11.83
C HIS A 308 -10.40 -9.72 -11.44
N THR A 309 -10.46 -10.93 -11.99
CA THR A 309 -11.60 -11.86 -11.78
C THR A 309 -11.35 -12.88 -10.67
N ASP A 310 -10.17 -12.91 -10.08
CA ASP A 310 -9.76 -13.82 -9.01
C ASP A 310 -10.09 -13.32 -7.60
N LEU A 311 -10.64 -12.10 -7.49
CA LEU A 311 -11.06 -11.50 -6.22
C LEU A 311 -12.10 -12.38 -5.50
N LEU A 312 -11.96 -12.48 -4.18
CA LEU A 312 -12.86 -13.26 -3.34
C LEU A 312 -14.09 -12.42 -2.92
N THR A 313 -15.24 -13.09 -2.78
CA THR A 313 -16.46 -12.47 -2.22
C THR A 313 -16.48 -12.42 -0.70
N GLU A 314 -15.54 -13.12 -0.06
CA GLU A 314 -15.39 -13.21 1.38
C GLU A 314 -14.01 -12.74 1.83
N PHE A 315 -13.91 -12.39 3.10
CA PHE A 315 -12.65 -11.97 3.73
C PHE A 315 -11.52 -13.01 3.49
N PRO A 316 -10.35 -12.63 3.03
CA PRO A 316 -9.78 -11.27 2.95
C PRO A 316 -10.08 -10.50 1.65
N TYR A 317 -10.98 -10.92 0.80
CA TYR A 317 -11.44 -10.35 -0.46
C TYR A 317 -10.42 -10.38 -1.60
N LEU A 318 -9.15 -10.49 -1.32
CA LEU A 318 -8.06 -10.57 -2.28
C LEU A 318 -7.89 -11.98 -2.82
N GLY A 319 -7.59 -12.11 -4.10
CA GLY A 319 -7.31 -13.38 -4.77
C GLY A 319 -6.17 -14.15 -4.13
N PRO A 320 -6.14 -15.49 -4.25
CA PRO A 320 -5.00 -16.26 -3.79
C PRO A 320 -3.74 -15.87 -4.57
N PRO A 321 -2.53 -16.00 -3.97
CA PRO A 321 -1.31 -15.65 -4.69
C PRO A 321 -1.13 -16.58 -5.90
N HIS A 322 -0.56 -16.03 -6.96
CA HIS A 322 -0.10 -16.77 -8.12
C HIS A 322 1.07 -17.71 -7.74
N ASN A 323 1.63 -18.42 -8.69
CA ASN A 323 2.79 -19.27 -8.42
C ASN A 323 3.98 -18.41 -8.00
N VAL A 324 4.12 -18.20 -6.70
CA VAL A 324 5.20 -17.44 -6.11
C VAL A 324 6.49 -18.23 -6.29
N SER A 325 7.27 -17.88 -7.31
CA SER A 325 8.65 -18.34 -7.44
C SER A 325 9.48 -17.66 -6.35
N LEU A 326 9.46 -18.24 -5.15
CA LEU A 326 10.29 -17.76 -4.06
C LEU A 326 11.77 -17.89 -4.47
N PRO A 327 12.62 -16.91 -4.21
CA PRO A 327 14.04 -17.00 -4.47
C PRO A 327 14.59 -18.26 -3.79
N SER A 328 15.35 -19.05 -4.54
CA SER A 328 16.06 -20.19 -3.95
C SER A 328 16.91 -19.70 -2.78
N PRO A 329 17.00 -20.45 -1.66
CA PRO A 329 17.87 -20.05 -0.57
C PRO A 329 19.25 -19.78 -1.16
N ALA A 330 19.76 -18.57 -0.96
CA ALA A 330 21.10 -18.23 -1.38
C ALA A 330 22.05 -19.29 -0.80
N THR A 331 22.76 -20.00 -1.67
CA THR A 331 23.83 -20.89 -1.23
C THR A 331 24.86 -19.99 -0.55
N SER A 332 24.90 -20.06 0.77
CA SER A 332 25.81 -19.24 1.57
C SER A 332 27.23 -19.40 1.00
N PRO A 333 27.98 -18.33 0.72
CA PRO A 333 29.35 -18.42 0.19
C PRO A 333 30.28 -19.30 1.03
N THR A 334 29.93 -19.52 2.29
CA THR A 334 30.66 -20.41 3.23
C THR A 334 30.55 -21.87 2.87
N ALA A 335 29.54 -22.34 2.16
CA ALA A 335 29.40 -23.75 1.76
C ALA A 335 30.30 -24.13 0.56
N VAL A 336 30.73 -23.17 -0.23
CA VAL A 336 31.62 -23.40 -1.38
C VAL A 336 33.10 -23.48 -0.95
N ALA A 337 33.46 -22.78 0.14
CA ALA A 337 34.84 -22.82 0.65
C ALA A 337 35.19 -24.14 1.37
N LEU A 338 34.23 -24.83 1.98
CA LEU A 338 34.44 -26.08 2.69
C LEU A 338 34.57 -27.33 1.76
N ARG A 339 34.09 -27.27 0.53
CA ARG A 339 34.22 -28.33 -0.45
C ARG A 339 35.57 -28.31 -1.21
N LYS A 340 36.29 -27.19 -1.18
CA LYS A 340 37.67 -27.12 -1.78
C LYS A 340 38.80 -27.48 -0.82
N ALA A 341 38.50 -27.58 0.47
CA ALA A 341 39.52 -27.95 1.47
C ALA A 341 39.55 -29.45 1.83
N SER A 342 38.63 -30.28 1.32
CA SER A 342 38.57 -31.74 1.58
C SER A 342 38.86 -32.61 0.37
N GLY A 343 39.46 -32.04 -0.68
CA GLY A 343 39.86 -32.76 -1.89
C GLY A 343 41.31 -32.44 -2.29
N GLY A 344 42.24 -32.79 -1.44
CA GLY A 344 43.67 -32.77 -1.70
C GLY A 344 44.36 -33.93 -1.01
#